data_8175033fd876208467a97b7dbf09911f
#
_entry.id   8175033fd876208467a97b7dbf09911f
#
_cell.length_a   1.000
_cell.length_b   1.000
_cell.length_c   1.000
_cell.angle_alpha   90.00
_cell.angle_beta   90.00
_cell.angle_gamma   90.00
#
_symmetry.space_group_name_H-M   'P 1'
#
loop_
_entity.id
_entity.type
_entity.pdbx_description
1 polymer ?
#
loop_
_entity_poly.entity_id
_entity_poly.type
_entity_poly.pdbx_seq_one_letter_code
_entity_poly.pdbx_strand_id
1 'polypeptide(L)'
;QCRQANCRIARMHSRHTGAAAYILSRRAAEILLAVPQFDLPVDHLLFNPNNSKIFARLQPWQLLPTVARQQDFIGDKSDIEGWRVGLRKFDLTYARRELIRFGYDLKLLPRQIALLAAGRARFINVGKD
;
A
#
# COMPACT_ATOMS: atom_id res chain seq x y z
N GLN A 1 -7.64 -21.42 -20.45
CA GLN A 1 -8.29 -22.22 -19.38
C GLN A 1 -7.82 -21.65 -18.05
N CYS A 2 -8.66 -20.85 -17.41
CA CYS A 2 -8.41 -20.39 -16.04
C CYS A 2 -8.51 -21.61 -15.13
N ARG A 3 -7.38 -22.18 -14.71
CA ARG A 3 -7.40 -23.14 -13.61
C ARG A 3 -7.94 -22.39 -12.39
N GLN A 4 -8.94 -22.96 -11.73
CA GLN A 4 -9.51 -22.45 -10.48
C GLN A 4 -8.39 -22.44 -9.43
N ALA A 5 -7.60 -21.35 -9.43
CA ALA A 5 -6.75 -21.06 -8.29
C ALA A 5 -7.68 -20.75 -7.11
N ASN A 6 -7.42 -21.32 -5.93
CA ASN A 6 -8.10 -20.99 -4.69
C ASN A 6 -7.83 -19.53 -4.31
N CYS A 7 -8.36 -18.61 -5.13
CA CYS A 7 -8.20 -17.18 -4.90
C CYS A 7 -9.18 -16.72 -3.84
N ARG A 8 -8.71 -15.92 -2.92
CA ARG A 8 -9.54 -15.23 -1.91
C ARG A 8 -9.24 -13.75 -1.94
N ILE A 9 -10.22 -12.96 -1.56
CA ILE A 9 -10.09 -11.52 -1.45
C ILE A 9 -10.09 -11.16 0.03
N ALA A 10 -9.13 -10.36 0.47
CA ALA A 10 -9.02 -9.89 1.85
C ALA A 10 -8.99 -8.37 1.88
N ARG A 11 -9.71 -7.78 2.85
CA ARG A 11 -9.68 -6.33 3.07
C ARG A 11 -8.33 -5.90 3.65
N MET A 12 -7.79 -4.83 3.14
CA MET A 12 -6.53 -4.29 3.61
C MET A 12 -6.74 -3.41 4.86
N HIS A 13 -5.93 -3.66 5.89
CA HIS A 13 -5.92 -2.89 7.14
C HIS A 13 -4.56 -2.27 7.44
N SER A 14 -3.54 -2.60 6.68
CA SER A 14 -2.18 -2.08 6.77
C SER A 14 -1.75 -1.46 5.45
N ARG A 15 -0.67 -0.71 5.48
CA ARG A 15 -0.08 -0.15 4.27
C ARG A 15 0.48 -1.28 3.39
N HIS A 16 0.31 -1.10 2.09
CA HIS A 16 1.01 -1.86 1.07
C HIS A 16 1.74 -0.88 0.15
N THR A 17 2.97 -1.18 -0.19
CA THR A 17 3.79 -0.39 -1.12
C THR A 17 3.94 -1.16 -2.42
N GLY A 18 3.83 -0.44 -3.53
CA GLY A 18 3.83 -1.02 -4.87
C GLY A 18 2.43 -1.35 -5.36
N ALA A 19 2.18 -1.05 -6.62
CA ALA A 19 0.91 -1.28 -7.29
C ALA A 19 1.18 -1.92 -8.66
N ALA A 20 1.48 -3.23 -8.66
CA ALA A 20 1.76 -3.96 -9.90
C ALA A 20 0.52 -4.04 -10.80
N ALA A 21 -0.65 -4.27 -10.21
CA ALA A 21 -1.93 -4.23 -10.90
C ALA A 21 -3.07 -3.96 -9.91
N TYR A 22 -4.08 -3.23 -10.34
CA TYR A 22 -5.29 -2.99 -9.54
C TYR A 22 -6.51 -2.81 -10.43
N ILE A 23 -7.67 -3.08 -9.87
CA ILE A 23 -8.97 -2.88 -10.50
C ILE A 23 -9.73 -1.86 -9.67
N LEU A 24 -10.29 -0.86 -10.31
CA LEU A 24 -11.13 0.14 -9.67
C LEU A 24 -12.61 -0.15 -9.95
N SER A 25 -13.43 -0.13 -8.90
CA SER A 25 -14.88 -0.04 -9.08
C SER A 25 -15.26 1.37 -9.56
N ARG A 26 -16.43 1.52 -10.17
CA ARG A 26 -16.97 2.82 -10.56
C ARG A 26 -16.96 3.81 -9.38
N ARG A 27 -17.43 3.37 -8.22
CA ARG A 27 -17.44 4.20 -7.00
C ARG A 27 -16.03 4.63 -6.58
N ALA A 28 -15.03 3.75 -6.69
CA ALA A 28 -13.65 4.09 -6.37
C ALA A 28 -13.09 5.11 -7.37
N ALA A 29 -13.42 4.97 -8.65
CA ALA A 29 -13.04 5.96 -9.68
C ALA A 29 -13.68 7.34 -9.40
N GLU A 30 -14.95 7.38 -9.04
CA GLU A 30 -15.65 8.63 -8.67
C GLU A 30 -15.01 9.30 -7.45
N ILE A 31 -14.59 8.53 -6.43
CA ILE A 31 -13.86 9.04 -5.27
C ILE A 31 -12.52 9.66 -5.69
N LEU A 32 -11.79 9.00 -6.59
CA LEU A 32 -10.49 9.50 -7.09
C LEU A 32 -10.65 10.76 -7.93
N LEU A 33 -11.63 10.80 -8.82
CA LEU A 33 -11.91 11.96 -9.66
C LEU A 33 -12.32 13.19 -8.84
N ALA A 34 -12.89 12.99 -7.65
CA ALA A 34 -13.23 14.07 -6.74
C ALA A 34 -12.03 14.62 -5.92
N VAL A 35 -10.84 14.03 -6.07
CA VAL A 35 -9.63 14.54 -5.43
C VAL A 35 -9.07 15.69 -6.28
N PRO A 36 -9.01 16.91 -5.75
CA PRO A 36 -8.64 18.09 -6.54
C PRO A 36 -7.16 18.09 -6.96
N GLN A 37 -6.32 17.46 -6.17
CA GLN A 37 -4.88 17.38 -6.43
C GLN A 37 -4.30 16.09 -5.86
N PHE A 38 -3.48 15.41 -6.66
CA PHE A 38 -2.71 14.25 -6.22
C PHE A 38 -1.35 14.71 -5.67
N ASP A 39 -1.23 14.71 -4.35
CA ASP A 39 -0.03 15.09 -3.61
C ASP A 39 0.81 13.87 -3.16
N LEU A 40 0.34 12.68 -3.46
CA LEU A 40 0.97 11.41 -3.10
C LEU A 40 1.18 10.52 -4.33
N PRO A 41 2.22 9.67 -4.33
CA PRO A 41 2.31 8.57 -5.29
C PRO A 41 1.05 7.71 -5.26
N VAL A 42 0.65 7.16 -6.42
CA VAL A 42 -0.62 6.44 -6.56
C VAL A 42 -0.76 5.25 -5.62
N ASP A 43 0.31 4.51 -5.37
CA ASP A 43 0.33 3.40 -4.43
C ASP A 43 0.10 3.85 -2.98
N HIS A 44 0.67 4.98 -2.59
CA HIS A 44 0.40 5.60 -1.28
C HIS A 44 -1.02 6.13 -1.18
N LEU A 45 -1.55 6.72 -2.23
CA LEU A 45 -2.91 7.24 -2.26
C LEU A 45 -3.95 6.12 -2.12
N LEU A 46 -3.74 5.00 -2.82
CA LEU A 46 -4.67 3.88 -2.86
C LEU A 46 -4.53 2.94 -1.64
N PHE A 47 -3.30 2.66 -1.21
CA PHE A 47 -2.99 1.53 -0.33
C PHE A 47 -2.28 1.89 0.97
N ASN A 48 -2.15 3.19 1.29
CA ASN A 48 -1.52 3.61 2.54
C ASN A 48 -2.52 4.32 3.47
N PRO A 49 -3.05 3.62 4.50
CA PRO A 49 -4.00 4.20 5.44
C PRO A 49 -3.43 5.34 6.29
N ASN A 50 -2.10 5.44 6.38
CA ASN A 50 -1.42 6.45 7.21
C ASN A 50 -1.42 7.84 6.55
N ASN A 51 -1.29 7.85 5.21
CA ASN A 51 -1.10 9.09 4.45
C ASN A 51 -2.34 9.45 3.61
N SER A 52 -3.12 8.44 3.20
CA SER A 52 -4.25 8.65 2.32
C SER A 52 -5.52 9.04 3.08
N LYS A 53 -6.02 10.23 2.82
CA LYS A 53 -7.32 10.70 3.33
C LYS A 53 -8.51 9.93 2.74
N ILE A 54 -8.32 9.28 1.59
CA ILE A 54 -9.39 8.56 0.88
C ILE A 54 -9.37 7.06 1.11
N PHE A 55 -8.31 6.51 1.74
CA PHE A 55 -8.18 5.06 1.98
C PHE A 55 -9.42 4.44 2.65
N ALA A 56 -9.93 5.09 3.69
CA ALA A 56 -11.12 4.61 4.41
C ALA A 56 -12.38 4.59 3.54
N ARG A 57 -12.47 5.49 2.56
CA ARG A 57 -13.58 5.57 1.59
C ARG A 57 -13.43 4.56 0.47
N LEU A 58 -12.20 4.33 -0.01
CA LEU A 58 -11.87 3.37 -1.06
C LEU A 58 -12.05 1.93 -0.59
N GLN A 59 -11.72 1.64 0.68
CA GLN A 59 -11.81 0.30 1.26
C GLN A 59 -11.08 -0.76 0.41
N PRO A 60 -9.77 -0.63 0.17
CA PRO A 60 -9.07 -1.50 -0.75
C PRO A 60 -9.06 -2.96 -0.28
N TRP A 61 -9.08 -3.86 -1.25
CA TRP A 61 -9.02 -5.30 -1.08
C TRP A 61 -7.83 -5.86 -1.82
N GLN A 62 -7.27 -6.93 -1.32
CA GLN A 62 -6.17 -7.64 -1.94
C GLN A 62 -6.57 -9.04 -2.35
N LEU A 63 -6.20 -9.42 -3.57
CA LEU A 63 -6.33 -10.78 -4.07
C LEU A 63 -5.15 -11.63 -3.57
N LEU A 64 -5.45 -12.83 -3.08
CA LEU A 64 -4.49 -13.79 -2.53
C LEU A 64 -4.71 -15.18 -3.13
N PRO A 65 -3.66 -15.85 -3.61
CA PRO A 65 -2.29 -15.32 -3.80
C PRO A 65 -2.25 -14.18 -4.82
N THR A 66 -1.13 -13.44 -4.87
CA THR A 66 -0.95 -12.36 -5.83
C THR A 66 -0.86 -12.90 -7.25
N VAL A 67 -1.69 -12.39 -8.15
CA VAL A 67 -1.70 -12.79 -9.58
C VAL A 67 -0.78 -11.93 -10.44
N ALA A 68 -0.32 -10.80 -9.90
CA ALA A 68 0.60 -9.89 -10.57
C ALA A 68 1.76 -9.55 -9.63
N ARG A 69 2.95 -9.61 -10.15
CA ARG A 69 4.18 -9.26 -9.45
C ARG A 69 4.92 -8.21 -10.28
N GLN A 70 5.39 -7.17 -9.62
CA GLN A 70 6.31 -6.24 -10.26
C GLN A 70 7.63 -6.98 -10.48
N GLN A 71 8.05 -7.05 -11.73
CA GLN A 71 9.31 -7.68 -12.06
C GLN A 71 10.41 -6.66 -11.77
N ASP A 72 11.23 -6.94 -10.76
CA ASP A 72 12.48 -6.22 -10.57
C ASP A 72 13.41 -6.69 -11.69
N PHE A 73 13.59 -5.87 -12.71
CA PHE A 73 14.56 -6.12 -13.76
C PHE A 73 15.96 -6.16 -13.13
N ILE A 74 16.55 -7.34 -13.11
CA ILE A 74 17.93 -7.52 -12.71
C ILE A 74 18.79 -6.84 -13.79
N GLY A 75 19.27 -5.63 -13.51
CA GLY A 75 20.16 -4.88 -14.42
C GLY A 75 19.72 -3.47 -14.79
N ASP A 76 18.43 -3.18 -14.91
CA ASP A 76 17.94 -1.82 -15.11
C ASP A 76 17.62 -1.19 -13.75
N LYS A 77 18.55 -0.38 -13.28
CA LYS A 77 18.26 0.55 -12.18
C LYS A 77 17.13 1.45 -12.66
N SER A 78 15.96 1.33 -12.05
CA SER A 78 14.87 2.26 -12.27
C SER A 78 15.44 3.68 -12.17
N ASP A 79 15.19 4.54 -13.17
CA ASP A 79 15.65 5.94 -13.18
C ASP A 79 15.27 6.66 -11.87
N ILE A 80 14.19 6.24 -11.23
CA ILE A 80 13.73 6.72 -9.93
C ILE A 80 14.65 6.26 -8.78
N GLU A 81 15.28 5.09 -8.89
CA GLU A 81 16.16 4.53 -7.83
C GLU A 81 17.50 5.26 -7.79
N GLY A 82 18.03 5.69 -8.91
CA GLY A 82 19.24 6.53 -9.00
C GLY A 82 19.06 7.86 -8.25
N TRP A 83 17.89 8.47 -8.36
CA TRP A 83 17.54 9.68 -7.61
C TRP A 83 17.39 9.44 -6.10
N ARG A 84 16.87 8.28 -5.69
CA ARG A 84 16.72 7.92 -4.26
C ARG A 84 18.03 7.65 -3.56
N VAL A 85 19.00 7.07 -4.25
CA VAL A 85 20.35 6.78 -3.69
C VAL A 85 21.15 8.06 -3.46
N GLY A 86 21.01 9.06 -4.34
CA GLY A 86 21.63 10.36 -4.17
C GLY A 86 21.11 11.19 -2.97
N LEU A 87 19.88 10.91 -2.52
CA LEU A 87 19.23 11.61 -1.39
C LEU A 87 19.43 10.93 -0.03
N ARG A 88 20.16 9.81 0.03
CA ARG A 88 20.47 9.10 1.29
C ARG A 88 21.58 9.74 2.13
N LYS A 89 21.94 10.98 1.90
CA LYS A 89 22.73 11.72 2.88
C LYS A 89 21.87 11.92 4.12
N PHE A 90 22.40 11.55 5.27
CA PHE A 90 21.81 11.71 6.59
C PHE A 90 21.34 13.16 6.76
N ASP A 91 20.08 13.42 6.49
CA ASP A 91 19.48 14.73 6.58
C ASP A 91 18.43 14.69 7.69
N LEU A 92 18.43 15.71 8.53
CA LEU A 92 17.44 15.92 9.59
C LEU A 92 15.99 15.85 9.05
N THR A 93 15.79 16.19 7.78
CA THR A 93 14.51 16.07 7.09
C THR A 93 14.07 14.62 6.93
N TYR A 94 15.03 13.70 6.71
CA TYR A 94 14.73 12.26 6.64
C TYR A 94 14.30 11.72 8.00
N ALA A 95 15.06 12.03 9.06
CA ALA A 95 14.74 11.61 10.42
C ALA A 95 13.34 12.12 10.84
N ARG A 96 13.03 13.38 10.55
CA ARG A 96 11.71 13.98 10.80
C ARG A 96 10.59 13.25 10.04
N ARG A 97 10.80 12.90 8.78
CA ARG A 97 9.82 12.14 7.98
C ARG A 97 9.57 10.75 8.57
N GLU A 98 10.63 10.05 9.00
CA GLU A 98 10.49 8.74 9.63
C GLU A 98 9.77 8.83 10.98
N LEU A 99 10.03 9.85 11.77
CA LEU A 99 9.31 10.09 13.03
C LEU A 99 7.81 10.34 12.80
N ILE A 100 7.47 11.12 11.79
CA ILE A 100 6.08 11.37 11.39
C ILE A 100 5.42 10.06 10.94
N ARG A 101 6.10 9.24 10.12
CA ARG A 101 5.62 7.92 9.70
C ARG A 101 5.36 7.01 10.89
N PHE A 102 6.32 6.93 11.80
CA PHE A 102 6.18 6.16 13.04
C PHE A 102 4.97 6.62 13.87
N GLY A 103 4.75 7.92 13.99
CA GLY A 103 3.58 8.48 14.66
C GLY A 103 2.24 8.04 14.01
N TYR A 104 2.19 7.94 12.69
CA TYR A 104 1.02 7.42 11.99
C TYR A 104 0.83 5.92 12.20
N ASP A 105 1.91 5.14 12.17
CA ASP A 105 1.84 3.70 12.45
C ASP A 105 1.36 3.44 13.88
N LEU A 106 1.81 4.24 14.85
CA LEU A 106 1.33 4.18 16.24
C LEU A 106 -0.16 4.47 16.38
N LYS A 107 -0.69 5.45 15.63
CA LYS A 107 -2.13 5.77 15.66
C LYS A 107 -3.01 4.62 15.17
N LEU A 108 -2.52 3.83 14.21
CA LEU A 108 -3.27 2.69 13.68
C LEU A 108 -3.13 1.43 14.53
N LEU A 109 -2.07 1.33 15.31
CA LEU A 109 -1.71 0.14 16.08
C LEU A 109 -2.85 -0.36 17.00
N PRO A 110 -3.53 0.50 17.80
CA PRO A 110 -4.61 0.03 18.67
C PRO A 110 -5.75 -0.62 17.90
N ARG A 111 -6.12 -0.04 16.76
CA ARG A 111 -7.17 -0.58 15.88
C ARG A 111 -6.74 -1.91 15.26
N GLN A 112 -5.49 -2.03 14.83
CA GLN A 112 -4.95 -3.26 14.25
C GLN A 112 -4.90 -4.37 15.30
N ILE A 113 -4.44 -4.08 16.53
CA ILE A 113 -4.45 -5.01 17.65
C ILE A 113 -5.87 -5.48 17.97
N ALA A 114 -6.82 -4.56 18.05
CA ALA A 114 -8.22 -4.91 18.32
C ALA A 114 -8.82 -5.82 17.22
N LEU A 115 -8.49 -5.59 15.95
CA LEU A 115 -8.93 -6.44 14.85
C LEU A 115 -8.29 -7.83 14.90
N LEU A 116 -7.01 -7.92 15.27
CA LEU A 116 -6.29 -9.18 15.45
C LEU A 116 -6.85 -9.96 16.64
N ALA A 117 -7.03 -9.32 17.79
CA ALA A 117 -7.57 -9.93 18.99
C ALA A 117 -9.02 -10.42 18.78
N ALA A 118 -9.81 -9.70 18.00
CA ALA A 118 -11.17 -10.11 17.64
C ALA A 118 -11.23 -11.20 16.54
N GLY A 119 -10.09 -11.70 16.05
CA GLY A 119 -10.02 -12.66 14.94
C GLY A 119 -10.53 -12.12 13.60
N ARG A 120 -10.71 -10.79 13.48
CA ARG A 120 -11.24 -10.13 12.28
C ARG A 120 -10.15 -9.71 11.28
N ALA A 121 -8.89 -9.78 11.68
CA ALA A 121 -7.73 -9.59 10.85
C ALA A 121 -6.68 -10.66 11.14
N ARG A 122 -5.77 -10.88 10.20
CA ARG A 122 -4.62 -11.77 10.35
C ARG A 122 -3.46 -11.26 9.54
N PHE A 123 -2.25 -11.59 9.95
CA PHE A 123 -1.06 -11.36 9.13
C PHE A 123 -1.06 -12.34 7.96
N ILE A 124 -0.81 -11.83 6.77
CA ILE A 124 -0.68 -12.63 5.56
C ILE A 124 0.63 -12.21 4.90
N ASN A 125 1.49 -13.17 4.60
CA ASN A 125 2.69 -12.93 3.83
C ASN A 125 2.30 -12.84 2.35
N VAL A 126 2.49 -11.68 1.75
CA VAL A 126 2.17 -11.42 0.35
C VAL A 126 3.48 -11.50 -0.43
N GLY A 127 3.71 -12.59 -1.15
CA GLY A 127 4.84 -12.69 -2.08
C GLY A 127 5.95 -13.68 -1.71
N LYS A 128 5.67 -14.64 -0.86
CA LYS A 128 6.52 -15.84 -0.70
C LYS A 128 5.68 -17.07 -0.98
N ASP A 129 5.61 -17.45 -2.22
CA ASP A 129 5.36 -18.81 -2.70
C ASP A 129 6.36 -19.10 -3.81
#